data_22517dfb8d274ddea189d6b141006c21
#
_entry.id   22517dfb8d274ddea189d6b141006c21
#
_cell.length_a   1.000
_cell.length_b   1.000
_cell.length_c   1.000
_cell.angle_alpha   90.00
_cell.angle_beta   90.00
_cell.angle_gamma   90.00
#
_symmetry.space_group_name_H-M   'P 1'
#
loop_
_entity.id
_entity.type
_entity.pdbx_description
1 polymer ?
#
loop_
_entity_poly.entity_id
_entity_poly.type
_entity_poly.pdbx_seq_one_letter_code
_entity_poly.pdbx_strand_id
1 'polypeptide(L)'
;MAKSLVNTNAKFGTMPVFLTALSTILGAILFLRFGWAVGQVGFISVIGIIIFGHVVTIPTAFAVAEIATNQRVQGGGAYYIISRSFGLNIGGAIGIALYLSQAISVAFYVIAFGEAFEPVIDWIHRTYGFYIPDRRWISIPTMTLLSILILTKGANLGMKALYFVVA
;
A
#
# COMPACT_ATOMS: atom_id res chain seq x y z
N MET A 1 28.39 26.95 -9.80
CA MET A 1 28.52 26.50 -8.38
C MET A 1 27.15 26.63 -7.72
N ALA A 2 26.29 25.65 -7.87
CA ALA A 2 24.95 25.61 -7.26
C ALA A 2 24.96 24.49 -6.23
N LYS A 3 25.07 24.85 -4.97
CA LYS A 3 25.05 23.96 -3.81
C LYS A 3 23.57 23.56 -3.59
N SER A 4 23.17 22.40 -4.09
CA SER A 4 21.88 21.81 -3.77
C SER A 4 21.88 21.42 -2.30
N LEU A 5 21.25 22.23 -1.46
CA LEU A 5 20.96 21.90 -0.08
C LEU A 5 19.87 20.82 -0.08
N VAL A 6 20.27 19.57 -0.27
CA VAL A 6 19.44 18.44 0.14
C VAL A 6 19.40 18.46 1.67
N ASN A 7 18.30 18.92 2.20
CA ASN A 7 18.04 18.93 3.62
C ASN A 7 17.81 17.48 4.08
N THR A 8 18.89 16.78 4.46
CA THR A 8 18.91 15.36 4.85
C THR A 8 18.40 15.10 6.28
N ASN A 9 17.77 16.08 6.94
CA ASN A 9 17.35 15.98 8.33
C ASN A 9 15.85 15.89 8.57
N ALA A 10 15.06 15.50 7.59
CA ALA A 10 13.66 15.12 7.86
C ALA A 10 13.65 13.73 8.52
N LYS A 11 13.87 13.67 9.83
CA LYS A 11 13.59 12.46 10.62
C LYS A 11 12.08 12.26 10.58
N PHE A 12 11.63 11.25 9.85
CA PHE A 12 10.26 10.81 9.93
C PHE A 12 10.00 10.31 11.36
N GLY A 13 9.12 10.99 12.08
CA GLY A 13 8.70 10.54 13.40
C GLY A 13 7.86 9.26 13.32
N THR A 14 7.57 8.65 14.45
CA THR A 14 6.76 7.43 14.54
C THR A 14 5.33 7.64 13.99
N MET A 15 4.77 8.83 14.20
CA MET A 15 3.39 9.15 13.82
C MET A 15 3.12 9.08 12.31
N PRO A 16 3.93 9.68 11.43
CA PRO A 16 3.76 9.53 9.98
C PRO A 16 3.82 8.08 9.51
N VAL A 17 4.73 7.29 10.06
CA VAL A 17 4.89 5.87 9.71
C VAL A 17 3.66 5.08 10.15
N PHE A 18 3.19 5.29 11.38
CA PHE A 18 2.00 4.66 11.92
C PHE A 18 0.74 5.01 11.10
N LEU A 19 0.53 6.29 10.79
CA LEU A 19 -0.62 6.74 9.99
C LEU A 19 -0.59 6.17 8.57
N THR A 20 0.59 6.08 7.95
CA THR A 20 0.74 5.47 6.62
C THR A 20 0.40 3.98 6.65
N ALA A 21 0.90 3.24 7.64
CA ALA A 21 0.58 1.83 7.80
C ALA A 21 -0.92 1.62 8.06
N LEU A 22 -1.51 2.40 8.97
CA LEU A 22 -2.93 2.34 9.30
C LEU A 22 -3.82 2.63 8.09
N SER A 23 -3.55 3.69 7.33
CA SER A 23 -4.34 4.07 6.16
C SER A 23 -4.26 3.03 5.03
N THR A 24 -3.12 2.36 4.90
CA THR A 24 -2.95 1.29 3.91
C THR A 24 -3.78 0.04 4.28
N ILE A 25 -3.83 -0.29 5.57
CA ILE A 25 -4.58 -1.46 6.08
C ILE A 25 -6.08 -1.19 6.11
N LEU A 26 -6.50 -0.02 6.61
CA LEU A 26 -7.91 0.38 6.71
C LEU A 26 -8.56 0.71 5.36
N GLY A 27 -7.81 0.68 4.26
CA GLY A 27 -8.31 0.98 2.93
C GLY A 27 -9.21 -0.12 2.34
N ALA A 28 -9.13 -0.27 1.04
CA ALA A 28 -9.97 -1.15 0.25
C ALA A 28 -10.00 -2.61 0.71
N ILE A 29 -8.90 -3.12 1.29
CA ILE A 29 -8.82 -4.51 1.74
C ILE A 29 -9.80 -4.76 2.89
N LEU A 30 -9.80 -3.92 3.92
CA LEU A 30 -10.67 -4.12 5.07
C LEU A 30 -12.15 -3.93 4.70
N PHE A 31 -12.49 -2.83 4.05
CA PHE A 31 -13.89 -2.47 3.83
C PHE A 31 -14.55 -3.24 2.68
N LEU A 32 -13.82 -3.58 1.62
CA LEU A 32 -14.40 -4.24 0.45
C LEU A 32 -14.18 -5.76 0.43
N ARG A 33 -13.08 -6.26 1.01
CA ARG A 33 -12.71 -7.68 0.86
C ARG A 33 -12.88 -8.50 2.12
N PHE A 34 -12.86 -7.89 3.29
CA PHE A 34 -13.02 -8.64 4.53
C PHE A 34 -14.41 -9.28 4.65
N GLY A 35 -15.47 -8.51 4.37
CA GLY A 35 -16.85 -9.03 4.34
C GLY A 35 -17.04 -10.14 3.31
N TRP A 36 -16.45 -9.99 2.13
CA TRP A 36 -16.45 -11.04 1.10
C TRP A 36 -15.76 -12.31 1.58
N ALA A 37 -14.59 -12.22 2.19
CA ALA A 37 -13.85 -13.36 2.72
C ALA A 37 -14.65 -14.09 3.80
N VAL A 38 -15.31 -13.36 4.71
CA VAL A 38 -16.20 -13.94 5.72
C VAL A 38 -17.36 -14.69 5.08
N GLY A 39 -17.93 -14.13 4.01
CA GLY A 39 -18.99 -14.78 3.24
C GLY A 39 -18.56 -16.08 2.56
N GLN A 40 -17.28 -16.18 2.14
CA GLN A 40 -16.78 -17.38 1.43
C GLN A 40 -16.40 -18.52 2.39
N VAL A 41 -15.71 -18.23 3.48
CA VAL A 41 -15.12 -19.27 4.35
C VAL A 41 -15.68 -19.29 5.77
N GLY A 42 -16.57 -18.37 6.09
CA GLY A 42 -17.16 -18.21 7.42
C GLY A 42 -16.26 -17.43 8.39
N PHE A 43 -16.90 -16.85 9.41
CA PHE A 43 -16.25 -15.96 10.38
C PHE A 43 -15.12 -16.63 11.17
N ILE A 44 -15.36 -17.86 11.68
CA ILE A 44 -14.38 -18.60 12.48
C ILE A 44 -13.14 -18.94 11.66
N SER A 45 -13.32 -19.32 10.39
CA SER A 45 -12.20 -19.63 9.50
C SER A 45 -11.35 -18.39 9.20
N VAL A 46 -11.99 -17.24 9.01
CA VAL A 46 -11.28 -15.98 8.82
C VAL A 46 -10.46 -15.61 10.05
N ILE A 47 -11.02 -15.76 11.26
CA ILE A 47 -10.26 -15.54 12.50
C ILE A 47 -9.05 -16.49 12.57
N GLY A 48 -9.25 -17.78 12.26
CA GLY A 48 -8.15 -18.74 12.21
C GLY A 48 -7.03 -18.33 11.27
N ILE A 49 -7.35 -17.88 10.06
CA ILE A 49 -6.39 -17.38 9.08
C ILE A 49 -5.64 -16.15 9.62
N ILE A 50 -6.35 -15.21 10.25
CA ILE A 50 -5.75 -14.01 10.84
C ILE A 50 -4.76 -14.39 11.93
N ILE A 51 -5.15 -15.27 12.87
CA ILE A 51 -4.28 -15.73 13.96
C ILE A 51 -3.04 -16.42 13.39
N PHE A 52 -3.22 -17.33 12.43
CA PHE A 52 -2.10 -18.00 11.76
C PHE A 52 -1.15 -17.03 11.08
N GLY A 53 -1.69 -16.01 10.38
CA GLY A 53 -0.89 -14.95 9.80
C GLY A 53 -0.08 -14.17 10.85
N HIS A 54 -0.66 -13.88 12.01
CA HIS A 54 0.02 -13.15 13.09
C HIS A 54 1.14 -13.97 13.75
N VAL A 55 1.03 -15.28 13.81
CA VAL A 55 2.11 -16.17 14.30
C VAL A 55 3.39 -15.98 13.47
N VAL A 56 3.27 -15.69 12.19
CA VAL A 56 4.42 -15.44 11.31
C VAL A 56 4.84 -13.96 11.33
N THR A 57 3.87 -13.04 11.24
CA THR A 57 4.16 -11.62 11.06
C THR A 57 4.69 -10.93 12.30
N ILE A 58 4.23 -11.33 13.51
CA ILE A 58 4.69 -10.72 14.76
C ILE A 58 6.18 -10.98 15.01
N PRO A 59 6.70 -12.23 14.98
CA PRO A 59 8.13 -12.49 15.13
C PRO A 59 8.98 -11.79 14.06
N THR A 60 8.49 -11.77 12.82
CA THR A 60 9.17 -11.09 11.71
C THR A 60 9.27 -9.59 11.97
N ALA A 61 8.20 -8.95 12.45
CA ALA A 61 8.19 -7.53 12.78
C ALA A 61 9.19 -7.20 13.90
N PHE A 62 9.28 -8.03 14.95
CA PHE A 62 10.28 -7.87 16.01
C PHE A 62 11.70 -8.03 15.49
N ALA A 63 11.99 -9.03 14.66
CA ALA A 63 13.31 -9.21 14.08
C ALA A 63 13.73 -8.02 13.21
N VAL A 64 12.83 -7.51 12.36
CA VAL A 64 13.11 -6.33 11.54
C VAL A 64 13.31 -5.08 12.40
N ALA A 65 12.51 -4.90 13.46
CA ALA A 65 12.64 -3.77 14.38
C ALA A 65 13.98 -3.80 15.12
N GLU A 66 14.42 -4.97 15.60
CA GLU A 66 15.70 -5.14 16.26
C GLU A 66 16.88 -4.78 15.34
N ILE A 67 16.86 -5.26 14.09
CA ILE A 67 17.90 -4.91 13.12
C ILE A 67 17.88 -3.41 12.81
N ALA A 68 16.70 -2.84 12.61
CA ALA A 68 16.55 -1.43 12.24
C ALA A 68 16.97 -0.47 13.39
N THR A 69 16.87 -0.90 14.66
CA THR A 69 17.34 -0.13 15.81
C THR A 69 18.83 -0.25 16.07
N ASN A 70 19.42 -1.40 15.74
CA ASN A 70 20.86 -1.67 15.98
C ASN A 70 21.76 -1.24 14.83
N GLN A 71 21.23 -1.11 13.62
CA GLN A 71 22.01 -0.75 12.43
C GLN A 71 21.38 0.42 11.68
N ARG A 72 22.23 1.24 11.06
CA ARG A 72 21.75 2.27 10.11
C ARG A 72 21.24 1.60 8.85
N VAL A 73 19.92 1.51 8.73
CA VAL A 73 19.27 1.03 7.50
C VAL A 73 19.25 2.18 6.48
N GLN A 74 19.87 1.95 5.32
CA GLN A 74 19.81 2.87 4.19
C GLN A 74 18.53 2.64 3.37
N GLY A 75 18.30 3.49 2.36
CA GLY A 75 17.17 3.33 1.45
C GLY A 75 17.08 1.92 0.86
N GLY A 76 15.86 1.35 0.82
CA GLY A 76 15.60 -0.03 0.41
C GLY A 76 14.95 -0.91 1.48
N GLY A 77 14.91 -0.44 2.75
CA GLY A 77 14.20 -1.13 3.84
C GLY A 77 14.60 -2.59 4.01
N ALA A 78 13.63 -3.50 3.94
CA ALA A 78 13.85 -4.95 4.10
C ALA A 78 14.82 -5.53 3.07
N TYR A 79 14.79 -5.05 1.82
CA TYR A 79 15.75 -5.44 0.79
C TYR A 79 17.20 -5.14 1.21
N TYR A 80 17.45 -3.94 1.75
CA TYR A 80 18.77 -3.56 2.21
C TYR A 80 19.27 -4.47 3.34
N ILE A 81 18.42 -4.73 4.34
CA ILE A 81 18.72 -5.59 5.48
C ILE A 81 19.09 -6.99 4.99
N ILE A 82 18.26 -7.59 4.16
CA ILE A 82 18.42 -8.97 3.69
C ILE A 82 19.64 -9.10 2.80
N SER A 83 19.86 -8.18 1.85
CA SER A 83 21.02 -8.23 0.96
C SER A 83 22.35 -8.07 1.68
N ARG A 84 22.37 -7.31 2.78
CA ARG A 84 23.57 -7.16 3.63
C ARG A 84 23.83 -8.37 4.51
N SER A 85 22.78 -9.04 4.99
CA SER A 85 22.91 -10.19 5.90
C SER A 85 23.17 -11.50 5.16
N PHE A 86 22.53 -11.71 4.00
CA PHE A 86 22.52 -12.99 3.27
C PHE A 86 23.19 -12.94 1.88
N GLY A 87 23.71 -11.76 1.50
CA GLY A 87 24.39 -11.58 0.23
C GLY A 87 23.46 -11.21 -0.93
N LEU A 88 24.08 -10.88 -2.06
CA LEU A 88 23.41 -10.25 -3.20
C LEU A 88 22.42 -11.19 -3.91
N ASN A 89 22.72 -12.50 -3.94
CA ASN A 89 21.88 -13.49 -4.63
C ASN A 89 20.51 -13.62 -3.92
N ILE A 90 20.52 -13.80 -2.60
CA ILE A 90 19.29 -13.89 -1.79
C ILE A 90 18.58 -12.53 -1.78
N GLY A 91 19.34 -11.44 -1.60
CA GLY A 91 18.81 -10.08 -1.67
C GLY A 91 18.13 -9.78 -3.01
N GLY A 92 18.72 -10.19 -4.13
CA GLY A 92 18.13 -10.03 -5.45
C GLY A 92 16.80 -10.76 -5.63
N ALA A 93 16.71 -12.02 -5.18
CA ALA A 93 15.48 -12.79 -5.21
C ALA A 93 14.36 -12.13 -4.38
N ILE A 94 14.69 -11.67 -3.17
CA ILE A 94 13.75 -10.94 -2.32
C ILE A 94 13.36 -9.60 -2.94
N GLY A 95 14.30 -8.89 -3.57
CA GLY A 95 14.02 -7.63 -4.28
C GLY A 95 12.98 -7.81 -5.40
N ILE A 96 13.12 -8.86 -6.20
CA ILE A 96 12.14 -9.20 -7.24
C ILE A 96 10.79 -9.56 -6.62
N ALA A 97 10.77 -10.37 -5.57
CA ALA A 97 9.54 -10.74 -4.87
C ALA A 97 8.82 -9.52 -4.28
N LEU A 98 9.55 -8.59 -3.66
CA LEU A 98 9.02 -7.34 -3.13
C LEU A 98 8.46 -6.45 -4.25
N TYR A 99 9.17 -6.33 -5.37
CA TYR A 99 8.70 -5.57 -6.53
C TYR A 99 7.39 -6.13 -7.08
N LEU A 100 7.32 -7.44 -7.31
CA LEU A 100 6.11 -8.10 -7.80
C LEU A 100 4.95 -7.97 -6.82
N SER A 101 5.21 -8.13 -5.52
CA SER A 101 4.22 -7.94 -4.46
C SER A 101 3.63 -6.53 -4.50
N GLN A 102 4.46 -5.50 -4.63
CA GLN A 102 3.99 -4.11 -4.73
C GLN A 102 3.22 -3.86 -6.02
N ALA A 103 3.67 -4.38 -7.16
CA ALA A 103 2.97 -4.25 -8.43
C ALA A 103 1.58 -4.89 -8.39
N ILE A 104 1.46 -6.09 -7.83
CA ILE A 104 0.18 -6.79 -7.64
C ILE A 104 -0.72 -6.00 -6.67
N SER A 105 -0.17 -5.45 -5.59
CA SER A 105 -0.92 -4.63 -4.63
C SER A 105 -1.50 -3.38 -5.29
N VAL A 106 -0.73 -2.69 -6.12
CA VAL A 106 -1.21 -1.52 -6.87
C VAL A 106 -2.36 -1.92 -7.80
N ALA A 107 -2.22 -3.00 -8.56
CA ALA A 107 -3.30 -3.50 -9.43
C ALA A 107 -4.57 -3.80 -8.62
N PHE A 108 -4.42 -4.44 -7.46
CA PHE A 108 -5.52 -4.74 -6.56
C PHE A 108 -6.25 -3.48 -6.07
N TYR A 109 -5.52 -2.44 -5.68
CA TYR A 109 -6.11 -1.17 -5.24
C TYR A 109 -6.84 -0.45 -6.37
N VAL A 110 -6.35 -0.54 -7.60
CA VAL A 110 -7.03 0.02 -8.78
C VAL A 110 -8.37 -0.64 -9.04
N ILE A 111 -8.40 -1.98 -8.95
CA ILE A 111 -9.64 -2.75 -9.11
C ILE A 111 -10.62 -2.38 -7.99
N ALA A 112 -10.17 -2.37 -6.74
CA ALA A 112 -10.99 -2.02 -5.60
C ALA A 112 -11.52 -0.58 -5.66
N PHE A 113 -10.73 0.36 -6.17
CA PHE A 113 -11.17 1.72 -6.44
C PHE A 113 -12.33 1.75 -7.46
N GLY A 114 -12.19 1.02 -8.58
CA GLY A 114 -13.26 0.90 -9.56
C GLY A 114 -14.55 0.29 -8.97
N GLU A 115 -14.42 -0.71 -8.11
CA GLU A 115 -15.56 -1.33 -7.41
C GLU A 115 -16.26 -0.35 -6.44
N ALA A 116 -15.48 0.48 -5.75
CA ALA A 116 -16.04 1.49 -4.83
C ALA A 116 -16.89 2.56 -5.54
N PHE A 117 -16.68 2.77 -6.83
CA PHE A 117 -17.47 3.70 -7.65
C PHE A 117 -18.75 3.10 -8.23
N GLU A 118 -19.01 1.80 -8.10
CA GLU A 118 -20.24 1.18 -8.62
C GLU A 118 -21.52 1.87 -8.14
N PRO A 119 -21.70 2.20 -6.85
CA PRO A 119 -22.93 2.86 -6.42
C PRO A 119 -23.14 4.24 -7.07
N VAL A 120 -22.04 4.94 -7.37
CA VAL A 120 -22.09 6.25 -8.06
C VAL A 120 -22.46 6.07 -9.52
N ILE A 121 -21.90 5.06 -10.19
CA ILE A 121 -22.23 4.71 -11.58
C ILE A 121 -23.70 4.36 -11.70
N ASP A 122 -24.21 3.53 -10.81
CA ASP A 122 -25.62 3.15 -10.76
C ASP A 122 -26.54 4.35 -10.51
N TRP A 123 -26.14 5.25 -9.63
CA TRP A 123 -26.88 6.47 -9.39
C TRP A 123 -26.94 7.38 -10.62
N ILE A 124 -25.82 7.56 -11.32
CA ILE A 124 -25.74 8.33 -12.57
C ILE A 124 -26.63 7.70 -13.64
N HIS A 125 -26.58 6.39 -13.78
CA HIS A 125 -27.40 5.65 -14.74
C HIS A 125 -28.90 5.85 -14.46
N ARG A 126 -29.32 5.75 -13.20
CA ARG A 126 -30.74 5.92 -12.80
C ARG A 126 -31.23 7.35 -12.95
N THR A 127 -30.36 8.35 -12.69
CA THR A 127 -30.77 9.74 -12.66
C THR A 127 -30.68 10.40 -14.03
N TYR A 128 -29.65 10.10 -14.80
CA TYR A 128 -29.37 10.77 -16.07
C TYR A 128 -29.49 9.85 -17.30
N GLY A 129 -29.74 8.56 -17.11
CA GLY A 129 -29.82 7.59 -18.20
C GLY A 129 -28.48 7.32 -18.90
N PHE A 130 -27.36 7.83 -18.33
CA PHE A 130 -26.04 7.66 -18.93
C PHE A 130 -25.44 6.32 -18.51
N TYR A 131 -25.17 5.46 -19.48
CA TYR A 131 -24.61 4.13 -19.25
C TYR A 131 -23.09 4.14 -19.38
N ILE A 132 -22.39 3.78 -18.31
CA ILE A 132 -20.93 3.56 -18.30
C ILE A 132 -20.71 2.06 -18.44
N PRO A 133 -20.26 1.56 -19.60
CA PRO A 133 -20.28 0.13 -19.91
C PRO A 133 -19.24 -0.69 -19.12
N ASP A 134 -18.16 -0.07 -18.63
CA ASP A 134 -17.08 -0.78 -17.94
C ASP A 134 -16.43 0.12 -16.88
N ARG A 135 -16.12 -0.46 -15.71
CA ARG A 135 -15.35 0.19 -14.63
C ARG A 135 -13.99 0.71 -15.09
N ARG A 136 -13.42 0.17 -16.15
CA ARG A 136 -12.15 0.60 -16.73
C ARG A 136 -12.16 2.06 -17.17
N TRP A 137 -13.30 2.58 -17.55
CA TRP A 137 -13.47 4.00 -17.92
C TRP A 137 -13.20 4.96 -16.75
N ILE A 138 -13.34 4.49 -15.50
CA ILE A 138 -13.00 5.27 -14.32
C ILE A 138 -11.58 4.92 -13.83
N SER A 139 -11.24 3.64 -13.78
CA SER A 139 -9.98 3.17 -13.21
C SER A 139 -8.75 3.60 -14.03
N ILE A 140 -8.82 3.50 -15.37
CA ILE A 140 -7.67 3.83 -16.24
C ILE A 140 -7.34 5.33 -16.19
N PRO A 141 -8.27 6.28 -16.37
CA PRO A 141 -7.96 7.71 -16.29
C PRO A 141 -7.46 8.10 -14.90
N THR A 142 -8.06 7.56 -13.83
CA THR A 142 -7.66 7.85 -12.47
C THR A 142 -6.25 7.37 -12.18
N MET A 143 -5.89 6.15 -12.61
CA MET A 143 -4.53 5.63 -12.47
C MET A 143 -3.52 6.44 -13.27
N THR A 144 -3.85 6.82 -14.49
CA THR A 144 -2.98 7.64 -15.32
C THR A 144 -2.73 8.99 -14.67
N LEU A 145 -3.79 9.64 -14.19
CA LEU A 145 -3.71 10.91 -13.50
C LEU A 145 -2.88 10.81 -12.21
N LEU A 146 -3.12 9.77 -11.40
CA LEU A 146 -2.37 9.52 -10.17
C LEU A 146 -0.90 9.26 -10.46
N SER A 147 -0.59 8.47 -11.49
CA SER A 147 0.78 8.18 -11.90
C SER A 147 1.52 9.44 -12.36
N ILE A 148 0.89 10.27 -13.18
CA ILE A 148 1.44 11.56 -13.61
C ILE A 148 1.68 12.47 -12.39
N LEU A 149 0.73 12.53 -11.47
CA LEU A 149 0.82 13.35 -10.28
C LEU A 149 1.97 12.91 -9.36
N ILE A 150 2.14 11.61 -9.14
CA ILE A 150 3.25 11.07 -8.34
C ILE A 150 4.60 11.32 -9.03
N LEU A 151 4.69 11.11 -10.35
CA LEU A 151 5.92 11.34 -11.11
C LEU A 151 6.34 12.82 -11.14
N THR A 152 5.38 13.74 -11.17
CA THR A 152 5.66 15.18 -11.25
C THR A 152 5.87 15.84 -9.90
N LYS A 153 5.11 15.45 -8.87
CA LYS A 153 5.10 16.08 -7.54
C LYS A 153 5.83 15.27 -6.46
N GLY A 154 6.19 14.02 -6.77
CA GLY A 154 6.86 13.13 -5.85
C GLY A 154 5.96 12.57 -4.73
N ALA A 155 6.52 11.68 -3.93
CA ALA A 155 5.80 10.98 -2.86
C ALA A 155 5.30 11.90 -1.71
N ASN A 156 5.84 13.10 -1.58
CA ASN A 156 5.46 14.04 -0.52
C ASN A 156 3.99 14.48 -0.60
N LEU A 157 3.43 14.54 -1.81
CA LEU A 157 2.02 14.88 -1.99
C LEU A 157 1.12 13.73 -1.52
N GLY A 158 1.52 12.49 -1.82
CA GLY A 158 0.81 11.30 -1.35
C GLY A 158 0.74 11.22 0.18
N MET A 159 1.84 11.52 0.87
CA MET A 159 1.86 11.56 2.34
C MET A 159 0.92 12.64 2.91
N LYS A 160 0.88 13.82 2.31
CA LYS A 160 -0.06 14.89 2.74
C LYS A 160 -1.52 14.48 2.52
N ALA A 161 -1.81 13.81 1.41
CA ALA A 161 -3.16 13.30 1.15
C ALA A 161 -3.59 12.23 2.16
N LEU A 162 -2.66 11.38 2.63
CA LEU A 162 -2.93 10.38 3.67
C LEU A 162 -3.33 11.03 5.01
N TYR A 163 -2.71 12.14 5.39
CA TYR A 163 -3.13 12.88 6.59
C TYR A 163 -4.58 13.37 6.50
N PHE A 164 -4.99 13.81 5.31
CA PHE A 164 -6.36 14.26 5.09
C PHE A 164 -7.39 13.10 5.12
N VAL A 165 -6.98 11.90 4.70
CA VAL A 165 -7.86 10.72 4.68
C VAL A 165 -8.05 10.12 6.09
N VAL A 166 -7.05 10.26 6.97
CA VAL A 166 -7.08 9.67 8.32
C VAL A 166 -7.66 10.63 9.36
N ALA A 167 -7.69 11.95 9.07
CA ALA A 167 -8.30 12.98 9.94
C ALA A 167 -9.82 12.99 9.83
#